data_15d42894a358323cdf7d6e139d0b8adc
#
_entry.id   15d42894a358323cdf7d6e139d0b8adc
#
_cell.length_a   1.000
_cell.length_b   1.000
_cell.length_c   1.000
_cell.angle_alpha   90.00
_cell.angle_beta   90.00
_cell.angle_gamma   90.00
#
_symmetry.space_group_name_H-M   'P 1'
#
loop_
_entity.id
_entity.type
_entity.pdbx_description
1 polymer ?
#
loop_
_entity_poly.entity_id
_entity_poly.type
_entity_poly.pdbx_seq_one_letter_code
_entity_poly.pdbx_strand_id
1 'polypeptide(L)'
;MKQSKKERTQQWLQDHHAEQWLRCIHCDAPLHFESYSLHCDNGHRFDGAKQGYYYLTTKQLLATKYDHALFEARRYVITKTGFYRTLHEVLIDFVNQYQPSVILDAGSGEGSHLAAITAAVKYGLTAIGVDLAKDGIQLSTTYNGSLLSLVSDLAYMPIADGQVNLILSILSPANYQEFNRILAPGGKVLKVVPNADYLVEIRQALQPYHDNPVEIYDNTQVIDVFQKAYPNSHIIRVHDDVRMDKQAKQMLVAMTPLAWQLSQAERQQVVEALPETITLDVSVLMNE
;
A
#
# COMPACT_ATOMS: atom_id res chain seq x y z
N MET A 1 -19.72 -25.48 -3.39
CA MET A 1 -19.94 -24.13 -4.02
C MET A 1 -18.75 -23.25 -3.68
N LYS A 2 -18.29 -22.42 -4.63
CA LYS A 2 -17.16 -21.51 -4.39
C LYS A 2 -17.70 -20.31 -3.60
N GLN A 3 -17.11 -20.01 -2.43
CA GLN A 3 -17.49 -18.85 -1.60
C GLN A 3 -17.37 -17.54 -2.39
N SER A 4 -18.34 -16.65 -2.23
CA SER A 4 -18.28 -15.29 -2.77
C SER A 4 -17.17 -14.48 -2.09
N LYS A 5 -16.75 -13.36 -2.71
CA LYS A 5 -15.75 -12.47 -2.09
C LYS A 5 -16.23 -11.95 -0.72
N LYS A 6 -17.51 -11.61 -0.61
CA LYS A 6 -18.14 -11.10 0.61
C LYS A 6 -18.15 -12.14 1.74
N GLU A 7 -18.47 -13.40 1.42
CA GLU A 7 -18.41 -14.51 2.39
C GLU A 7 -16.97 -14.75 2.89
N ARG A 8 -15.97 -14.69 1.99
CA ARG A 8 -14.57 -14.83 2.39
C ARG A 8 -14.11 -13.71 3.32
N THR A 9 -14.53 -12.47 3.06
CA THR A 9 -14.22 -11.35 3.95
C THR A 9 -14.88 -11.52 5.31
N GLN A 10 -16.13 -11.96 5.36
CA GLN A 10 -16.82 -12.22 6.63
C GLN A 10 -16.13 -13.34 7.43
N GLN A 11 -15.78 -14.44 6.76
CA GLN A 11 -15.03 -15.51 7.41
C GLN A 11 -13.69 -15.00 7.95
N TRP A 12 -12.97 -14.18 7.15
CA TRP A 12 -11.72 -13.58 7.57
C TRP A 12 -11.88 -12.71 8.83
N LEU A 13 -12.93 -11.86 8.90
CA LEU A 13 -13.21 -11.03 10.08
C LEU A 13 -13.44 -11.88 11.34
N GLN A 14 -14.14 -13.02 11.20
CA GLN A 14 -14.38 -13.96 12.30
C GLN A 14 -13.10 -14.65 12.75
N ASP A 15 -12.33 -15.19 11.80
CA ASP A 15 -11.09 -15.93 12.07
C ASP A 15 -10.03 -15.06 12.74
N HIS A 16 -10.04 -13.75 12.45
CA HIS A 16 -9.09 -12.76 12.99
C HIS A 16 -9.67 -11.90 14.13
N HIS A 17 -10.83 -12.29 14.69
CA HIS A 17 -11.46 -11.62 15.83
C HIS A 17 -11.56 -10.09 15.66
N ALA A 18 -12.01 -9.64 14.48
CA ALA A 18 -11.96 -8.23 14.08
C ALA A 18 -12.75 -7.30 15.01
N GLU A 19 -13.75 -7.78 15.73
CA GLU A 19 -14.52 -7.00 16.72
C GLU A 19 -13.66 -6.48 17.87
N GLN A 20 -12.52 -7.12 18.16
CA GLN A 20 -11.63 -6.71 19.24
C GLN A 20 -10.82 -5.45 18.87
N TRP A 21 -10.55 -5.23 17.59
CA TRP A 21 -9.65 -4.18 17.13
C TRP A 21 -10.24 -3.21 16.10
N LEU A 22 -11.37 -3.53 15.44
CA LEU A 22 -12.05 -2.57 14.58
C LEU A 22 -12.83 -1.53 15.40
N ARG A 23 -12.76 -0.26 14.98
CA ARG A 23 -13.41 0.88 15.63
C ARG A 23 -14.31 1.65 14.68
N CYS A 24 -15.39 2.19 15.24
CA CYS A 24 -16.33 3.05 14.53
C CYS A 24 -15.68 4.42 14.25
N ILE A 25 -15.66 4.82 12.98
CA ILE A 25 -15.07 6.10 12.53
C ILE A 25 -15.86 7.34 12.99
N HIS A 26 -17.06 7.17 13.56
CA HIS A 26 -17.88 8.27 14.05
C HIS A 26 -17.81 8.45 15.57
N CYS A 27 -17.58 7.39 16.33
CA CYS A 27 -17.67 7.45 17.80
C CYS A 27 -16.65 6.56 18.53
N ASP A 28 -15.71 5.96 17.80
CA ASP A 28 -14.63 5.11 18.33
C ASP A 28 -15.08 3.87 19.13
N ALA A 29 -16.38 3.59 19.18
CA ALA A 29 -16.90 2.38 19.80
C ALA A 29 -16.46 1.12 19.00
N PRO A 30 -16.35 -0.06 19.65
CA PRO A 30 -16.10 -1.31 18.96
C PRO A 30 -17.10 -1.56 17.84
N LEU A 31 -16.64 -2.19 16.74
CA LEU A 31 -17.49 -2.62 15.64
C LEU A 31 -17.75 -4.11 15.73
N HIS A 32 -19.04 -4.47 15.73
CA HIS A 32 -19.53 -5.83 15.64
C HIS A 32 -19.94 -6.13 14.21
N PHE A 33 -19.88 -7.38 13.77
CA PHE A 33 -20.32 -7.76 12.43
C PHE A 33 -21.57 -8.67 12.48
N GLU A 34 -22.57 -8.29 11.71
CA GLU A 34 -23.79 -9.04 11.51
C GLU A 34 -24.21 -8.99 10.04
N SER A 35 -24.51 -10.15 9.46
CA SER A 35 -25.07 -10.24 8.09
C SER A 35 -24.35 -9.38 7.05
N TYR A 36 -23.01 -9.38 7.05
CA TYR A 36 -22.13 -8.61 6.17
C TYR A 36 -22.05 -7.12 6.42
N SER A 37 -22.55 -6.63 7.55
CA SER A 37 -22.42 -5.24 7.96
C SER A 37 -21.61 -5.15 9.24
N LEU A 38 -20.88 -4.04 9.39
CA LEU A 38 -20.29 -3.62 10.66
C LEU A 38 -21.22 -2.61 11.31
N HIS A 39 -21.42 -2.72 12.62
CA HIS A 39 -22.25 -1.78 13.40
C HIS A 39 -21.65 -1.56 14.78
N CYS A 40 -21.91 -0.43 15.39
CA CYS A 40 -21.56 -0.15 16.78
C CYS A 40 -22.82 0.03 17.62
N ASP A 41 -22.67 -0.05 18.95
CA ASP A 41 -23.77 0.11 19.90
C ASP A 41 -24.42 1.50 19.86
N ASN A 42 -23.74 2.51 19.30
CA ASN A 42 -24.28 3.84 19.08
C ASN A 42 -25.10 3.99 17.77
N GLY A 43 -25.41 2.89 17.10
CA GLY A 43 -26.28 2.84 15.93
C GLY A 43 -25.63 3.19 14.59
N HIS A 44 -24.31 3.41 14.51
CA HIS A 44 -23.63 3.58 13.22
C HIS A 44 -23.47 2.22 12.53
N ARG A 45 -23.74 2.22 11.21
CA ARG A 45 -23.70 1.00 10.39
C ARG A 45 -22.89 1.22 9.12
N PHE A 46 -22.11 0.22 8.73
CA PHE A 46 -21.27 0.20 7.55
C PHE A 46 -21.50 -1.11 6.79
N ASP A 47 -22.17 -1.04 5.64
CA ASP A 47 -22.45 -2.21 4.85
C ASP A 47 -21.22 -2.66 4.05
N GLY A 48 -20.95 -3.95 4.07
CA GLY A 48 -19.90 -4.54 3.25
C GLY A 48 -20.24 -4.44 1.75
N ALA A 49 -19.32 -3.94 0.95
CA ALA A 49 -19.47 -3.90 -0.50
C ALA A 49 -19.63 -5.31 -1.11
N LYS A 50 -20.30 -5.42 -2.27
CA LYS A 50 -20.44 -6.70 -2.99
C LYS A 50 -19.09 -7.36 -3.27
N GLN A 51 -18.05 -6.56 -3.48
CA GLN A 51 -16.69 -7.01 -3.73
C GLN A 51 -15.97 -7.49 -2.46
N GLY A 52 -16.52 -7.26 -1.25
CA GLY A 52 -15.98 -7.73 0.01
C GLY A 52 -14.94 -6.78 0.64
N TYR A 53 -15.10 -5.48 0.50
CA TYR A 53 -14.36 -4.46 1.26
C TYR A 53 -15.35 -3.61 2.07
N TYR A 54 -14.84 -2.86 3.05
CA TYR A 54 -15.63 -1.90 3.82
C TYR A 54 -15.16 -0.47 3.54
N TYR A 55 -16.12 0.47 3.57
CA TYR A 55 -15.89 1.89 3.45
C TYR A 55 -15.95 2.52 4.84
N LEU A 56 -14.78 2.76 5.42
CA LEU A 56 -14.62 3.24 6.80
C LEU A 56 -13.84 4.56 6.81
N THR A 57 -14.45 5.60 6.24
CA THR A 57 -13.96 6.98 6.29
C THR A 57 -15.11 7.96 6.22
N THR A 58 -14.96 9.11 6.87
CA THR A 58 -15.88 10.24 6.76
C THR A 58 -15.51 11.16 5.60
N LYS A 59 -14.33 10.99 4.99
CA LYS A 59 -13.91 11.81 3.85
C LYS A 59 -14.75 11.50 2.62
N GLN A 60 -15.20 12.55 1.98
CA GLN A 60 -15.77 12.46 0.64
C GLN A 60 -14.64 12.20 -0.35
N LEU A 61 -14.70 11.08 -1.08
CA LEU A 61 -13.73 10.78 -2.11
C LEU A 61 -13.97 11.69 -3.31
N LEU A 62 -13.02 12.56 -3.59
CA LEU A 62 -12.98 13.31 -4.83
C LEU A 62 -12.50 12.41 -5.96
N ALA A 63 -12.94 12.69 -7.19
CA ALA A 63 -12.41 12.04 -8.37
C ALA A 63 -10.88 12.28 -8.43
N THR A 64 -10.10 11.22 -8.45
CA THR A 64 -8.65 11.28 -8.51
C THR A 64 -8.16 10.65 -9.80
N LYS A 65 -6.91 10.94 -10.17
CA LYS A 65 -6.22 10.24 -11.27
C LYS A 65 -5.79 8.81 -10.89
N TYR A 66 -6.02 8.40 -9.65
CA TYR A 66 -5.82 7.02 -9.18
C TYR A 66 -7.04 6.17 -9.56
N ASP A 67 -7.16 5.87 -10.84
CA ASP A 67 -8.25 5.09 -11.40
C ASP A 67 -7.94 3.59 -11.46
N HIS A 68 -8.91 2.81 -11.87
CA HIS A 68 -8.81 1.36 -11.99
C HIS A 68 -7.67 0.92 -12.93
N ALA A 69 -7.48 1.63 -14.07
CA ALA A 69 -6.46 1.28 -15.04
C ALA A 69 -5.04 1.48 -14.51
N LEU A 70 -4.82 2.55 -13.73
CA LEU A 70 -3.55 2.79 -13.04
C LEU A 70 -3.24 1.64 -12.06
N PHE A 71 -4.20 1.22 -11.24
CA PHE A 71 -4.00 0.14 -10.30
C PHE A 71 -3.83 -1.23 -10.96
N GLU A 72 -4.47 -1.50 -12.10
CA GLU A 72 -4.18 -2.70 -12.91
C GLU A 72 -2.75 -2.69 -13.44
N ALA A 73 -2.27 -1.56 -13.95
CA ALA A 73 -0.90 -1.40 -14.40
C ALA A 73 0.10 -1.61 -13.25
N ARG A 74 -0.16 -0.99 -12.08
CA ARG A 74 0.65 -1.17 -10.86
C ARG A 74 0.69 -2.64 -10.43
N ARG A 75 -0.44 -3.31 -10.38
CA ARG A 75 -0.53 -4.73 -10.08
C ARG A 75 0.30 -5.57 -11.04
N TYR A 76 0.23 -5.27 -12.34
CA TYR A 76 1.04 -5.97 -13.33
C TYR A 76 2.54 -5.82 -13.03
N VAL A 77 3.00 -4.58 -12.79
CA VAL A 77 4.40 -4.31 -12.48
C VAL A 77 4.83 -5.05 -11.21
N ILE A 78 4.04 -4.99 -10.13
CA ILE A 78 4.40 -5.64 -8.86
C ILE A 78 4.42 -7.16 -8.98
N THR A 79 3.46 -7.76 -9.71
CA THR A 79 3.25 -9.22 -9.68
C THR A 79 3.87 -9.97 -10.85
N LYS A 80 4.22 -9.29 -11.98
CA LYS A 80 4.61 -9.95 -13.23
C LYS A 80 6.01 -9.62 -13.72
N THR A 81 6.56 -8.44 -13.36
CA THR A 81 7.83 -7.98 -13.94
C THR A 81 9.04 -8.30 -13.08
N GLY A 82 8.84 -8.60 -11.80
CA GLY A 82 9.93 -8.74 -10.83
C GLY A 82 10.57 -7.41 -10.42
N PHE A 83 10.05 -6.26 -10.85
CA PHE A 83 10.62 -4.94 -10.55
C PHE A 83 10.84 -4.69 -9.05
N TYR A 84 9.89 -5.13 -8.22
CA TYR A 84 9.97 -4.97 -6.77
C TYR A 84 10.48 -6.23 -6.04
N ARG A 85 11.06 -7.20 -6.74
CA ARG A 85 11.49 -8.47 -6.14
C ARG A 85 12.49 -8.27 -5.02
N THR A 86 13.56 -7.52 -5.26
CA THR A 86 14.63 -7.27 -4.26
C THR A 86 14.09 -6.50 -3.05
N LEU A 87 13.16 -5.55 -3.26
CA LEU A 87 12.45 -4.91 -2.15
C LEU A 87 11.62 -5.91 -1.34
N HIS A 88 10.85 -6.77 -2.02
CA HIS A 88 10.05 -7.78 -1.34
C HIS A 88 10.92 -8.76 -0.53
N GLU A 89 12.07 -9.18 -1.04
CA GLU A 89 13.02 -10.04 -0.32
C GLU A 89 13.45 -9.41 1.01
N VAL A 90 13.83 -8.12 1.00
CA VAL A 90 14.19 -7.38 2.22
C VAL A 90 13.01 -7.30 3.21
N LEU A 91 11.81 -6.97 2.72
CA LEU A 91 10.62 -6.86 3.59
C LEU A 91 10.18 -8.22 4.15
N ILE A 92 10.23 -9.28 3.33
CA ILE A 92 9.88 -10.66 3.73
C ILE A 92 10.87 -11.17 4.77
N ASP A 93 12.16 -10.95 4.59
CA ASP A 93 13.20 -11.36 5.56
C ASP A 93 12.97 -10.68 6.90
N PHE A 94 12.67 -9.37 6.90
CA PHE A 94 12.31 -8.67 8.12
C PHE A 94 11.06 -9.25 8.79
N VAL A 95 9.98 -9.48 8.03
CA VAL A 95 8.73 -10.04 8.56
C VAL A 95 8.94 -11.43 9.14
N ASN A 96 9.74 -12.28 8.49
CA ASN A 96 10.05 -13.63 8.99
C ASN A 96 10.93 -13.61 10.25
N GLN A 97 11.81 -12.61 10.42
CA GLN A 97 12.64 -12.44 11.62
C GLN A 97 11.82 -11.85 12.78
N TYR A 98 11.05 -10.81 12.51
CA TYR A 98 10.26 -10.10 13.53
C TYR A 98 8.99 -10.85 13.94
N GLN A 99 8.40 -11.65 13.04
CA GLN A 99 7.19 -12.46 13.25
C GLN A 99 5.98 -11.68 13.82
N PRO A 100 5.57 -10.55 13.20
CA PRO A 100 4.43 -9.80 13.68
C PRO A 100 3.14 -10.61 13.57
N SER A 101 2.26 -10.54 14.56
CA SER A 101 0.92 -11.17 14.49
C SER A 101 -0.08 -10.34 13.67
N VAL A 102 0.10 -9.01 13.65
CA VAL A 102 -0.75 -8.08 12.88
C VAL A 102 0.12 -7.17 12.03
N ILE A 103 -0.11 -7.18 10.72
CA ILE A 103 0.52 -6.29 9.73
C ILE A 103 -0.55 -5.38 9.12
N LEU A 104 -0.27 -4.08 9.05
CA LEU A 104 -1.09 -3.10 8.34
C LEU A 104 -0.24 -2.43 7.25
N ASP A 105 -0.75 -2.43 6.01
CA ASP A 105 -0.18 -1.67 4.89
C ASP A 105 -0.94 -0.35 4.71
N ALA A 106 -0.29 0.75 5.07
CA ALA A 106 -0.83 2.10 5.05
C ALA A 106 -0.59 2.75 3.68
N GLY A 107 -1.65 2.89 2.89
CA GLY A 107 -1.59 3.27 1.48
C GLY A 107 -1.35 2.05 0.58
N SER A 108 -2.09 0.97 0.85
CA SER A 108 -1.90 -0.34 0.21
C SER A 108 -2.24 -0.37 -1.28
N GLY A 109 -2.99 0.62 -1.78
CA GLY A 109 -3.47 0.62 -3.16
C GLY A 109 -4.27 -0.65 -3.49
N GLU A 110 -3.81 -1.41 -4.48
CA GLU A 110 -4.42 -2.67 -4.91
C GLU A 110 -3.93 -3.90 -4.13
N GLY A 111 -3.13 -3.70 -3.06
CA GLY A 111 -2.75 -4.73 -2.10
C GLY A 111 -1.68 -5.73 -2.54
N SER A 112 -1.06 -5.56 -3.73
CA SER A 112 -0.12 -6.56 -4.26
C SER A 112 1.17 -6.68 -3.45
N HIS A 113 1.69 -5.58 -2.89
CA HIS A 113 2.87 -5.64 -2.00
C HIS A 113 2.56 -6.46 -0.74
N LEU A 114 1.46 -6.12 -0.04
CA LEU A 114 1.04 -6.85 1.15
C LEU A 114 0.78 -8.33 0.85
N ALA A 115 0.10 -8.63 -0.27
CA ALA A 115 -0.19 -10.00 -0.69
C ALA A 115 1.09 -10.79 -1.00
N ALA A 116 2.09 -10.19 -1.63
CA ALA A 116 3.37 -10.83 -1.91
C ALA A 116 4.13 -11.18 -0.60
N ILE A 117 4.14 -10.24 0.35
CA ILE A 117 4.79 -10.43 1.66
C ILE A 117 4.07 -11.53 2.44
N THR A 118 2.74 -11.46 2.57
CA THR A 118 1.97 -12.43 3.36
C THR A 118 1.99 -13.84 2.77
N ALA A 119 2.06 -13.98 1.44
CA ALA A 119 2.18 -15.29 0.79
C ALA A 119 3.50 -16.01 1.08
N ALA A 120 4.56 -15.28 1.44
CA ALA A 120 5.88 -15.84 1.79
C ALA A 120 6.03 -16.18 3.27
N VAL A 121 5.08 -15.79 4.12
CA VAL A 121 5.08 -16.05 5.56
C VAL A 121 4.52 -17.43 5.85
N LYS A 122 5.17 -18.18 6.75
CA LYS A 122 4.83 -19.58 7.08
C LYS A 122 4.08 -19.74 8.40
N TYR A 123 3.64 -18.66 9.01
CA TYR A 123 2.84 -18.64 10.24
C TYR A 123 1.55 -17.84 10.03
N GLY A 124 0.57 -18.02 10.92
CA GLY A 124 -0.68 -17.25 10.85
C GLY A 124 -0.46 -15.79 11.22
N LEU A 125 -0.87 -14.87 10.36
CA LEU A 125 -0.85 -13.44 10.66
C LEU A 125 -2.13 -12.75 10.18
N THR A 126 -2.50 -11.67 10.84
CA THR A 126 -3.59 -10.77 10.44
C THR A 126 -3.02 -9.70 9.51
N ALA A 127 -3.48 -9.65 8.26
CA ALA A 127 -3.01 -8.69 7.25
C ALA A 127 -4.14 -7.71 6.87
N ILE A 128 -3.87 -6.41 6.97
CA ILE A 128 -4.85 -5.34 6.74
C ILE A 128 -4.27 -4.36 5.72
N GLY A 129 -4.99 -4.12 4.62
CA GLY A 129 -4.66 -3.07 3.66
C GLY A 129 -5.62 -1.88 3.80
N VAL A 130 -5.08 -0.68 3.91
CA VAL A 130 -5.83 0.57 4.07
C VAL A 130 -5.44 1.55 2.97
N ASP A 131 -6.42 2.08 2.23
CA ASP A 131 -6.21 3.12 1.23
C ASP A 131 -7.47 3.98 1.05
N LEU A 132 -7.32 5.24 0.68
CA LEU A 132 -8.44 6.10 0.29
C LEU A 132 -8.90 5.84 -1.16
N ALA A 133 -8.01 5.32 -2.02
CA ALA A 133 -8.34 5.04 -3.41
C ALA A 133 -9.24 3.81 -3.52
N LYS A 134 -10.54 4.04 -3.65
CA LYS A 134 -11.56 2.99 -3.75
C LYS A 134 -11.27 1.99 -4.86
N ASP A 135 -10.77 2.43 -6.01
CA ASP A 135 -10.46 1.56 -7.15
C ASP A 135 -9.32 0.58 -6.82
N GLY A 136 -8.29 1.04 -6.11
CA GLY A 136 -7.23 0.19 -5.58
C GLY A 136 -7.80 -0.86 -4.61
N ILE A 137 -8.54 -0.42 -3.60
CA ILE A 137 -9.16 -1.32 -2.62
C ILE A 137 -10.13 -2.31 -3.30
N GLN A 138 -10.84 -1.91 -4.33
CA GLN A 138 -11.71 -2.81 -5.09
C GLN A 138 -10.91 -3.90 -5.80
N LEU A 139 -9.76 -3.58 -6.37
CA LEU A 139 -8.84 -4.56 -6.95
C LEU A 139 -8.22 -5.47 -5.90
N SER A 140 -7.84 -4.94 -4.73
CA SER A 140 -7.25 -5.72 -3.64
C SER A 140 -8.17 -6.84 -3.13
N THR A 141 -9.50 -6.75 -3.37
CA THR A 141 -10.44 -7.80 -3.01
C THR A 141 -10.22 -9.14 -3.74
N THR A 142 -9.32 -9.20 -4.70
CA THR A 142 -8.87 -10.50 -5.27
C THR A 142 -8.10 -11.33 -4.26
N TYR A 143 -7.55 -10.71 -3.22
CA TYR A 143 -6.82 -11.34 -2.11
C TYR A 143 -7.70 -11.61 -0.88
N ASN A 144 -9.05 -11.40 -0.97
CA ASN A 144 -9.98 -11.69 0.12
C ASN A 144 -9.84 -13.13 0.61
N GLY A 145 -9.71 -13.29 1.92
CA GLY A 145 -9.39 -14.54 2.60
C GLY A 145 -7.92 -14.63 3.02
N SER A 146 -7.03 -13.80 2.44
CA SER A 146 -5.63 -13.66 2.89
C SER A 146 -5.38 -12.32 3.56
N LEU A 147 -6.16 -11.28 3.21
CA LEU A 147 -6.08 -9.96 3.83
C LEU A 147 -7.44 -9.27 3.86
N LEU A 148 -7.61 -8.32 4.78
CA LEU A 148 -8.75 -7.39 4.82
C LEU A 148 -8.41 -6.11 4.08
N SER A 149 -9.33 -5.63 3.24
CA SER A 149 -9.17 -4.37 2.49
C SER A 149 -10.18 -3.33 2.98
N LEU A 150 -9.71 -2.16 3.39
CA LEU A 150 -10.50 -1.06 3.92
C LEU A 150 -10.30 0.21 3.11
N VAL A 151 -11.39 0.83 2.64
CA VAL A 151 -11.33 2.23 2.20
C VAL A 151 -11.33 3.10 3.45
N SER A 152 -10.18 3.68 3.78
CA SER A 152 -10.02 4.50 4.98
C SER A 152 -8.92 5.55 4.83
N ASP A 153 -9.00 6.58 5.69
CA ASP A 153 -8.04 7.67 5.75
C ASP A 153 -6.88 7.31 6.69
N LEU A 154 -5.64 7.53 6.24
CA LEU A 154 -4.45 7.38 7.06
C LEU A 154 -4.34 8.40 8.20
N ALA A 155 -5.17 9.43 8.19
CA ALA A 155 -5.25 10.38 9.29
C ALA A 155 -6.08 9.88 10.49
N TYR A 156 -6.98 8.92 10.26
CA TYR A 156 -7.79 8.29 11.28
C TYR A 156 -8.26 6.92 10.79
N MET A 157 -7.54 5.89 11.17
CA MET A 157 -7.83 4.51 10.76
C MET A 157 -8.81 3.83 11.73
N PRO A 158 -9.71 2.98 11.26
CA PRO A 158 -10.72 2.30 12.08
C PRO A 158 -10.11 1.14 12.90
N ILE A 159 -8.98 1.39 13.53
CA ILE A 159 -8.20 0.41 14.32
C ILE A 159 -8.05 0.93 15.73
N ALA A 160 -8.24 0.08 16.73
CA ALA A 160 -8.03 0.41 18.13
C ALA A 160 -6.55 0.73 18.43
N ASP A 161 -6.33 1.44 19.52
CA ASP A 161 -4.99 1.76 19.99
C ASP A 161 -4.19 0.47 20.29
N GLY A 162 -2.92 0.48 19.93
CA GLY A 162 -1.99 -0.57 20.31
C GLY A 162 -2.23 -1.96 19.71
N GLN A 163 -2.85 -2.07 18.54
CA GLN A 163 -3.24 -3.37 17.95
C GLN A 163 -2.29 -3.88 16.87
N VAL A 164 -1.51 -3.01 16.24
CA VAL A 164 -0.70 -3.35 15.06
C VAL A 164 0.75 -3.58 15.45
N ASN A 165 1.31 -4.74 15.10
CA ASN A 165 2.72 -5.04 15.39
C ASN A 165 3.65 -4.47 14.33
N LEU A 166 3.21 -4.42 13.06
CA LEU A 166 4.01 -3.90 11.96
C LEU A 166 3.16 -3.05 11.02
N ILE A 167 3.57 -1.81 10.82
CA ILE A 167 3.01 -0.93 9.79
C ILE A 167 3.98 -0.90 8.61
N LEU A 168 3.49 -1.22 7.43
CA LEU A 168 4.14 -0.97 6.15
C LEU A 168 3.62 0.35 5.58
N SER A 169 4.50 1.17 5.01
CA SER A 169 4.16 2.38 4.25
C SER A 169 5.04 2.42 3.01
N ILE A 170 4.60 1.75 1.93
CA ILE A 170 5.41 1.51 0.74
C ILE A 170 5.07 2.55 -0.32
N LEU A 171 5.99 3.51 -0.55
CA LEU A 171 5.83 4.59 -1.53
C LEU A 171 4.50 5.37 -1.35
N SER A 172 4.05 5.52 -0.11
CA SER A 172 2.79 6.16 0.28
C SER A 172 3.01 7.25 1.32
N PRO A 173 2.07 8.19 1.54
CA PRO A 173 2.14 9.14 2.64
C PRO A 173 2.16 8.44 4.01
N ALA A 174 2.65 9.12 5.04
CA ALA A 174 2.64 8.61 6.41
C ALA A 174 2.03 9.65 7.36
N ASN A 175 1.30 9.17 8.37
CA ASN A 175 0.86 9.94 9.53
C ASN A 175 1.40 9.27 10.80
N TYR A 176 2.54 9.74 11.28
CA TYR A 176 3.22 9.09 12.42
C TYR A 176 2.46 9.23 13.73
N GLN A 177 1.62 10.26 13.91
CA GLN A 177 0.75 10.36 15.08
C GLN A 177 -0.26 9.21 15.09
N GLU A 178 -0.90 8.96 13.97
CA GLU A 178 -1.87 7.87 13.83
C GLU A 178 -1.18 6.50 13.86
N PHE A 179 0.00 6.37 13.23
CA PHE A 179 0.79 5.15 13.30
C PHE A 179 1.15 4.80 14.76
N ASN A 180 1.62 5.77 15.52
CA ASN A 180 1.96 5.57 16.94
C ASN A 180 0.74 5.23 17.81
N ARG A 181 -0.46 5.73 17.46
CA ARG A 181 -1.70 5.38 18.17
C ARG A 181 -2.03 3.90 18.01
N ILE A 182 -1.97 3.38 16.78
CA ILE A 182 -2.37 1.99 16.51
C ILE A 182 -1.27 0.97 16.75
N LEU A 183 0.01 1.39 16.84
CA LEU A 183 1.13 0.48 17.10
C LEU A 183 1.04 -0.14 18.49
N ALA A 184 1.18 -1.45 18.55
CA ALA A 184 1.37 -2.20 19.79
C ALA A 184 2.70 -1.82 20.47
N PRO A 185 2.84 -2.02 21.78
CA PRO A 185 4.12 -1.84 22.46
C PRO A 185 5.23 -2.67 21.77
N GLY A 186 6.33 -2.02 21.39
CA GLY A 186 7.41 -2.65 20.61
C GLY A 186 7.12 -2.84 19.14
N GLY A 187 5.99 -2.32 18.65
CA GLY A 187 5.62 -2.37 17.23
C GLY A 187 6.59 -1.62 16.32
N LYS A 188 6.66 -2.04 15.06
CA LYS A 188 7.60 -1.52 14.07
C LYS A 188 6.89 -0.80 12.92
N VAL A 189 7.60 0.16 12.33
CA VAL A 189 7.21 0.84 11.09
C VAL A 189 8.30 0.61 10.06
N LEU A 190 7.92 0.08 8.90
CA LEU A 190 8.75 0.03 7.70
C LEU A 190 8.22 1.05 6.69
N LYS A 191 8.98 2.11 6.48
CA LYS A 191 8.68 3.14 5.49
C LYS A 191 9.60 3.00 4.28
N VAL A 192 9.05 2.79 3.10
CA VAL A 192 9.79 2.76 1.85
C VAL A 192 9.66 4.11 1.14
N VAL A 193 10.79 4.72 0.83
CA VAL A 193 10.88 6.00 0.12
C VAL A 193 11.75 5.85 -1.13
N PRO A 194 11.43 6.55 -2.24
CA PRO A 194 12.28 6.52 -3.42
C PRO A 194 13.55 7.34 -3.17
N ASN A 195 14.67 6.88 -3.76
CA ASN A 195 15.92 7.64 -3.84
C ASN A 195 16.04 8.41 -5.16
N ALA A 196 17.13 9.14 -5.33
CA ALA A 196 17.38 9.98 -6.50
C ALA A 196 17.30 9.20 -7.83
N ASP A 197 17.77 7.95 -7.85
CA ASP A 197 17.84 7.13 -9.07
C ASP A 197 16.56 6.29 -9.29
N TYR A 198 15.57 6.33 -8.39
CA TYR A 198 14.30 5.61 -8.58
C TYR A 198 13.60 6.06 -9.87
N LEU A 199 13.43 5.14 -10.84
CA LEU A 199 12.83 5.41 -12.17
C LEU A 199 13.53 6.56 -12.92
N VAL A 200 14.85 6.68 -12.79
CA VAL A 200 15.63 7.75 -13.42
C VAL A 200 15.47 7.75 -14.95
N GLU A 201 15.36 6.58 -15.58
CA GLU A 201 15.19 6.43 -17.02
C GLU A 201 13.84 7.00 -17.50
N ILE A 202 12.78 6.82 -16.70
CA ILE A 202 11.46 7.41 -17.00
C ILE A 202 11.57 8.94 -16.91
N ARG A 203 12.21 9.48 -15.87
CA ARG A 203 12.40 10.94 -15.74
C ARG A 203 13.20 11.51 -16.90
N GLN A 204 14.27 10.83 -17.33
CA GLN A 204 15.05 11.23 -18.51
C GLN A 204 14.22 11.19 -19.79
N ALA A 205 13.44 10.13 -19.99
CA ALA A 205 12.57 10.00 -21.17
C ALA A 205 11.41 11.01 -21.18
N LEU A 206 11.00 11.53 -20.01
CA LEU A 206 9.98 12.56 -19.88
C LEU A 206 10.51 13.99 -20.11
N GLN A 207 11.83 14.21 -20.04
CA GLN A 207 12.42 15.54 -20.14
C GLN A 207 11.95 16.34 -21.37
N PRO A 208 11.80 15.75 -22.59
CA PRO A 208 11.30 16.47 -23.77
C PRO A 208 9.88 17.03 -23.65
N TYR A 209 9.09 16.55 -22.70
CA TYR A 209 7.69 16.92 -22.49
C TYR A 209 7.48 17.88 -21.32
N HIS A 210 8.57 18.37 -20.71
CA HIS A 210 8.55 19.32 -19.61
C HIS A 210 9.38 20.56 -19.94
N ASP A 211 8.82 21.75 -19.71
CA ASP A 211 9.51 23.03 -19.92
C ASP A 211 10.68 23.24 -18.94
N ASN A 212 10.58 22.66 -17.75
CA ASN A 212 11.63 22.68 -16.73
C ASN A 212 12.32 21.32 -16.62
N PRO A 213 13.58 21.25 -16.14
CA PRO A 213 14.22 19.99 -15.81
C PRO A 213 13.32 19.14 -14.92
N VAL A 214 13.17 17.85 -15.26
CA VAL A 214 12.44 16.91 -14.39
C VAL A 214 13.23 16.80 -13.09
N GLU A 215 12.60 17.17 -11.98
CA GLU A 215 13.26 17.23 -10.68
C GLU A 215 13.86 15.88 -10.29
N ILE A 216 15.10 15.93 -9.80
CA ILE A 216 15.70 14.78 -9.08
C ILE A 216 14.94 14.64 -7.76
N TYR A 217 14.50 13.43 -7.47
CA TYR A 217 13.78 13.17 -6.24
C TYR A 217 14.73 13.32 -5.04
N ASP A 218 14.36 14.21 -4.11
CA ASP A 218 15.04 14.41 -2.83
C ASP A 218 14.16 13.88 -1.70
N ASN A 219 14.63 12.86 -1.01
CA ASN A 219 13.94 12.23 0.10
C ASN A 219 14.41 12.73 1.48
N THR A 220 15.35 13.67 1.53
CA THR A 220 15.95 14.16 2.78
C THR A 220 14.89 14.60 3.79
N GLN A 221 13.92 15.40 3.36
CA GLN A 221 12.86 15.88 4.25
C GLN A 221 12.01 14.72 4.80
N VAL A 222 11.71 13.69 3.98
CA VAL A 222 10.91 12.53 4.41
C VAL A 222 11.69 11.70 5.42
N ILE A 223 13.00 11.51 5.18
CA ILE A 223 13.90 10.81 6.11
C ILE A 223 13.99 11.57 7.43
N ASP A 224 14.21 12.88 7.40
CA ASP A 224 14.31 13.73 8.60
C ASP A 224 13.03 13.66 9.45
N VAL A 225 11.85 13.70 8.82
CA VAL A 225 10.56 13.59 9.53
C VAL A 225 10.39 12.20 10.14
N PHE A 226 10.81 11.13 9.43
CA PHE A 226 10.81 9.78 9.98
C PHE A 226 11.73 9.66 11.19
N GLN A 227 12.97 10.15 11.09
CA GLN A 227 13.96 10.10 12.16
C GLN A 227 13.58 10.96 13.37
N LYS A 228 12.85 12.07 13.18
CA LYS A 228 12.25 12.83 14.28
C LYS A 228 11.16 12.05 15.02
N ALA A 229 10.35 11.28 14.28
CA ALA A 229 9.33 10.42 14.89
C ALA A 229 9.96 9.18 15.57
N TYR A 230 11.06 8.67 15.01
CA TYR A 230 11.75 7.45 15.44
C TYR A 230 13.27 7.69 15.47
N PRO A 231 13.82 8.29 16.57
CA PRO A 231 15.24 8.69 16.62
C PRO A 231 16.23 7.52 16.46
N ASN A 232 15.88 6.33 16.94
CA ASN A 232 16.70 5.13 16.80
C ASN A 232 16.23 4.36 15.56
N SER A 233 16.47 4.88 14.37
CA SER A 233 16.03 4.25 13.14
C SER A 233 17.20 3.80 12.26
N HIS A 234 16.97 2.73 11.52
CA HIS A 234 17.91 2.20 10.52
C HIS A 234 17.41 2.48 9.12
N ILE A 235 18.35 2.64 8.19
CA ILE A 235 18.06 2.84 6.77
C ILE A 235 18.79 1.76 5.97
N ILE A 236 18.06 1.03 5.15
CA ILE A 236 18.59 0.04 4.21
C ILE A 236 18.30 0.54 2.80
N ARG A 237 19.32 0.79 1.99
CA ARG A 237 19.15 1.09 0.57
C ARG A 237 18.92 -0.22 -0.19
N VAL A 238 17.90 -0.24 -1.02
CA VAL A 238 17.59 -1.32 -1.96
C VAL A 238 17.74 -0.79 -3.36
N HIS A 239 18.69 -1.35 -4.11
CA HIS A 239 19.00 -0.96 -5.48
C HIS A 239 19.00 -2.21 -6.37
N ASP A 240 18.31 -2.14 -7.52
CA ASP A 240 18.30 -3.20 -8.51
C ASP A 240 18.09 -2.59 -9.91
N ASP A 241 18.73 -3.18 -10.90
CA ASP A 241 18.59 -2.82 -12.32
C ASP A 241 17.79 -3.94 -13.02
N VAL A 242 16.51 -3.67 -13.25
CA VAL A 242 15.56 -4.69 -13.69
C VAL A 242 15.30 -4.61 -15.19
N ARG A 243 15.55 -5.72 -15.88
CA ARG A 243 15.26 -5.83 -17.31
C ARG A 243 13.75 -5.91 -17.55
N MET A 244 13.24 -5.04 -18.43
CA MET A 244 11.83 -4.93 -18.75
C MET A 244 11.56 -5.08 -20.25
N ASP A 245 10.61 -5.96 -20.58
CA ASP A 245 10.08 -6.02 -21.95
C ASP A 245 9.17 -4.82 -22.27
N LYS A 246 8.74 -4.71 -23.51
CA LYS A 246 7.88 -3.60 -23.98
C LYS A 246 6.59 -3.48 -23.16
N GLN A 247 5.95 -4.60 -22.82
CA GLN A 247 4.70 -4.60 -22.03
C GLN A 247 4.95 -4.11 -20.60
N ALA A 248 6.01 -4.58 -19.95
CA ALA A 248 6.39 -4.14 -18.62
C ALA A 248 6.65 -2.63 -18.58
N LYS A 249 7.37 -2.07 -19.59
CA LYS A 249 7.60 -0.62 -19.71
C LYS A 249 6.29 0.15 -19.89
N GLN A 250 5.36 -0.34 -20.74
CA GLN A 250 4.05 0.28 -20.90
C GLN A 250 3.28 0.36 -19.59
N MET A 251 3.25 -0.74 -18.82
CA MET A 251 2.58 -0.78 -17.53
C MET A 251 3.28 0.11 -16.48
N LEU A 252 4.61 0.15 -16.50
CA LEU A 252 5.38 1.01 -15.59
C LEU A 252 5.11 2.50 -15.86
N VAL A 253 5.09 2.93 -17.12
CA VAL A 253 4.72 4.30 -17.50
C VAL A 253 3.26 4.61 -17.15
N ALA A 254 2.34 3.65 -17.34
CA ALA A 254 0.92 3.83 -17.03
C ALA A 254 0.64 3.98 -15.53
N MET A 255 1.41 3.31 -14.66
CA MET A 255 1.21 3.37 -13.21
C MET A 255 1.84 4.58 -12.53
N THR A 256 2.80 5.27 -13.20
CA THR A 256 3.54 6.36 -12.55
C THR A 256 2.84 7.71 -12.68
N PRO A 257 2.74 8.49 -11.58
CA PRO A 257 2.25 9.86 -11.63
C PRO A 257 3.03 10.78 -12.59
N LEU A 258 4.29 10.47 -12.85
CA LEU A 258 5.18 11.25 -13.72
C LEU A 258 4.63 11.40 -15.15
N ALA A 259 3.84 10.44 -15.64
CA ALA A 259 3.32 10.42 -17.00
C ALA A 259 1.82 10.85 -17.10
N TRP A 260 1.20 11.32 -16.02
CA TRP A 260 -0.24 11.60 -16.00
C TRP A 260 -0.71 12.72 -16.94
N GLN A 261 0.18 13.67 -17.26
CA GLN A 261 -0.16 14.80 -18.13
C GLN A 261 0.01 14.47 -19.62
N LEU A 262 0.67 13.36 -19.94
CA LEU A 262 0.95 12.97 -21.31
C LEU A 262 -0.29 12.37 -22.02
N SER A 263 -0.44 12.69 -23.30
CA SER A 263 -1.35 12.00 -24.20
C SER A 263 -0.92 10.55 -24.41
N GLN A 264 -1.79 9.73 -24.98
CA GLN A 264 -1.47 8.33 -25.27
C GLN A 264 -0.30 8.21 -26.26
N ALA A 265 -0.22 9.09 -27.26
CA ALA A 265 0.88 9.09 -28.23
C ALA A 265 2.22 9.41 -27.57
N GLU A 266 2.26 10.42 -26.70
CA GLU A 266 3.46 10.80 -25.96
C GLU A 266 3.91 9.69 -25.00
N ARG A 267 2.97 9.05 -24.29
CA ARG A 267 3.31 7.88 -23.46
C ARG A 267 3.94 6.75 -24.27
N GLN A 268 3.44 6.50 -25.48
CA GLN A 268 4.05 5.51 -26.38
C GLN A 268 5.47 5.89 -26.79
N GLN A 269 5.74 7.16 -27.10
CA GLN A 269 7.08 7.66 -27.39
C GLN A 269 8.04 7.52 -26.20
N VAL A 270 7.55 7.84 -24.99
CA VAL A 270 8.32 7.59 -23.74
C VAL A 270 8.69 6.12 -23.60
N VAL A 271 7.73 5.20 -23.79
CA VAL A 271 7.98 3.75 -23.71
C VAL A 271 9.04 3.29 -24.72
N GLU A 272 9.02 3.85 -25.94
CA GLU A 272 9.98 3.51 -27.01
C GLU A 272 11.38 4.08 -26.73
N ALA A 273 11.47 5.20 -26.00
CA ALA A 273 12.74 5.81 -25.58
C ALA A 273 13.38 5.12 -24.36
N LEU A 274 12.62 4.32 -23.58
CA LEU A 274 13.14 3.65 -22.40
C LEU A 274 14.16 2.56 -22.75
N PRO A 275 15.31 2.48 -22.05
CA PRO A 275 16.27 1.40 -22.19
C PRO A 275 15.67 0.05 -21.76
N GLU A 276 16.37 -1.05 -22.02
CA GLU A 276 15.92 -2.39 -21.59
C GLU A 276 15.88 -2.57 -20.07
N THR A 277 16.70 -1.82 -19.36
CA THR A 277 16.87 -1.90 -17.90
C THR A 277 16.34 -0.65 -17.25
N ILE A 278 15.56 -0.80 -16.19
CA ILE A 278 14.97 0.25 -15.39
C ILE A 278 15.42 0.12 -13.94
N THR A 279 15.83 1.22 -13.34
CA THR A 279 16.40 1.26 -12.00
C THR A 279 15.30 1.32 -10.92
N LEU A 280 15.34 0.35 -10.00
CA LEU A 280 14.72 0.42 -8.69
C LEU A 280 15.76 0.98 -7.71
N ASP A 281 15.50 2.10 -7.09
CA ASP A 281 16.35 2.66 -6.03
C ASP A 281 15.48 3.26 -4.93
N VAL A 282 15.40 2.56 -3.82
CA VAL A 282 14.57 2.95 -2.68
C VAL A 282 15.34 2.77 -1.36
N SER A 283 14.91 3.51 -0.34
CA SER A 283 15.38 3.31 1.03
C SER A 283 14.24 2.75 1.88
N VAL A 284 14.54 1.71 2.67
CA VAL A 284 13.66 1.15 3.70
C VAL A 284 14.09 1.77 5.03
N LEU A 285 13.24 2.61 5.60
CA LEU A 285 13.42 3.22 6.91
C LEU A 285 12.71 2.37 7.94
N MET A 286 13.35 2.06 9.05
CA MET A 286 12.83 1.16 10.09
C MET A 286 13.13 1.74 11.48
N ASN A 287 12.11 1.79 12.37
CA ASN A 287 12.32 2.08 13.79
C ASN A 287 12.85 0.85 14.54
N GLU A 288 13.63 1.10 15.61
CA GLU A 288 14.02 0.05 16.55
C GLU A 288 12.87 -0.39 17.47
#